data_ad27c50807a4380e27cf207c31f243ae
#
_entry.id   ad27c50807a4380e27cf207c31f243ae
#
_cell.length_a   1.000
_cell.length_b   1.000
_cell.length_c   1.000
_cell.angle_alpha   90.00
_cell.angle_beta   90.00
_cell.angle_gamma   90.00
#
_symmetry.space_group_name_H-M   'P 1'
#
loop_
_entity.id
_entity.type
_entity.pdbx_description
1 polymer ?
#
loop_
_entity_poly.entity_id
_entity_poly.type
_entity_poly.pdbx_seq_one_letter_code
_entity_poly.pdbx_strand_id
1 'polypeptide(L)' 'MFIRYKNLSKDSKVARYEIRKDMMTIRFTDNSVYVYTNQSATPGNIDKMKALATAGKGLGTFIDVNLQDRFLRKIR' A
#
# COMPACT_ATOMS: atom_id res chain seq x y z
N MET A 1 -0.77 1.81 13.70
CA MET A 1 -2.23 1.98 13.61
C MET A 1 -2.65 2.13 12.16
N PHE A 2 -3.65 1.36 11.76
CA PHE A 2 -4.15 1.45 10.38
C PHE A 2 -5.01 2.68 10.18
N ILE A 3 -4.82 3.34 9.04
CA ILE A 3 -5.59 4.50 8.62
C ILE A 3 -6.47 4.07 7.44
N ARG A 4 -7.72 4.48 7.46
CA ARG A 4 -8.63 4.17 6.36
C ARG A 4 -8.19 4.88 5.09
N TYR A 5 -8.05 4.12 4.00
CA TYR A 5 -7.75 4.69 2.69
C TYR A 5 -9.01 5.38 2.14
N LYS A 6 -8.86 6.63 1.71
CA LYS A 6 -10.02 7.43 1.27
C LYS A 6 -10.72 6.85 0.05
N ASN A 7 -9.95 6.22 -0.86
CA ASN A 7 -10.48 5.57 -2.05
C ASN A 7 -11.36 6.51 -2.86
N LEU A 8 -10.80 7.66 -3.23
CA LEU A 8 -11.55 8.70 -3.94
C LEU A 8 -12.05 8.25 -5.31
N SER A 9 -11.34 7.33 -5.97
CA SER A 9 -11.79 6.77 -7.24
C SER A 9 -12.84 5.67 -7.08
N LYS A 10 -13.06 5.18 -5.85
CA LYS A 10 -14.08 4.19 -5.49
C LYS A 10 -13.91 2.83 -6.15
N ASP A 11 -12.77 2.57 -6.78
CA ASP A 11 -12.49 1.32 -7.47
C ASP A 11 -11.25 0.62 -6.95
N SER A 12 -10.65 1.11 -5.88
CA SER A 12 -9.45 0.55 -5.32
C SER A 12 -9.75 -0.63 -4.40
N LYS A 13 -8.88 -1.63 -4.41
CA LYS A 13 -8.96 -2.77 -3.49
C LYS A 13 -8.27 -2.49 -2.16
N VAL A 14 -7.64 -1.32 -2.00
CA VAL A 14 -6.99 -0.93 -0.75
C VAL A 14 -8.04 -0.44 0.23
N ALA A 15 -8.08 -1.05 1.43
CA ALA A 15 -9.02 -0.65 2.46
C ALA A 15 -8.38 0.24 3.51
N ARG A 16 -7.21 -0.16 4.02
CA ARG A 16 -6.50 0.56 5.08
C ARG A 16 -5.01 0.47 4.84
N TYR A 17 -4.25 1.36 5.49
CA TYR A 17 -2.80 1.33 5.40
C TYR A 17 -2.18 1.80 6.71
N GLU A 18 -0.92 1.40 6.92
CA GLU A 18 -0.12 1.87 8.04
C GLU A 18 1.23 2.31 7.51
N ILE A 19 1.63 3.54 7.84
CA ILE A 19 2.91 4.10 7.40
C ILE A 19 3.90 4.03 8.55
N ARG A 20 5.06 3.45 8.28
CA ARG A 20 6.20 3.44 9.18
C ARG A 20 7.38 4.10 8.47
N LYS A 21 8.50 4.26 9.18
CA LYS A 21 9.66 5.01 8.65
C LYS A 21 10.13 4.47 7.30
N ASP A 22 10.36 3.18 7.20
CA ASP A 22 10.90 2.53 5.99
C ASP A 22 10.04 1.38 5.51
N MET A 23 8.77 1.36 5.91
CA MET A 23 7.88 0.30 5.48
C MET A 23 6.43 0.81 5.45
N MET A 24 5.60 0.05 4.77
CA MET A 24 4.20 0.36 4.68
C MET A 24 3.41 -0.94 4.67
N THR A 25 2.37 -1.03 5.47
CA THR A 25 1.49 -2.19 5.52
C THR A 25 0.17 -1.84 4.87
N ILE A 26 -0.30 -2.69 3.97
CA ILE A 26 -1.54 -2.47 3.23
C ILE A 26 -2.52 -3.57 3.55
N ARG A 27 -3.73 -3.18 3.94
CA ARG A 27 -4.85 -4.10 4.10
C ARG A 27 -5.81 -3.90 2.94
N PHE A 28 -6.08 -4.99 2.22
CA PHE A 28 -6.98 -4.96 1.08
C PHE A 28 -8.42 -5.27 1.48
N THR A 29 -9.35 -5.02 0.57
CA THR A 29 -10.78 -5.21 0.86
C THR A 29 -11.17 -6.66 1.11
N ASP A 30 -10.36 -7.62 0.66
CA ASP A 30 -10.57 -9.04 0.93
C ASP A 30 -9.95 -9.48 2.26
N ASN A 31 -9.51 -8.52 3.08
CA ASN A 31 -8.85 -8.72 4.38
C ASN A 31 -7.44 -9.26 4.29
N SER A 32 -6.86 -9.37 3.11
CA SER A 32 -5.44 -9.71 2.99
C SER A 32 -4.58 -8.54 3.45
N VAL A 33 -3.43 -8.84 4.05
CA VAL A 33 -2.51 -7.83 4.59
C VAL A 33 -1.11 -8.11 4.08
N TYR A 34 -0.51 -7.13 3.44
CA TYR A 34 0.82 -7.23 2.86
C TYR A 34 1.74 -6.17 3.44
N VAL A 35 2.99 -6.53 3.67
CA VAL A 35 4.02 -5.61 4.17
C VAL A 35 4.99 -5.28 3.05
N TYR A 36 5.21 -3.99 2.80
CA TYR A 36 6.18 -3.48 1.82
C TYR A 36 7.26 -2.70 2.55
N THR A 37 8.52 -2.94 2.18
CA THR A 37 9.65 -2.27 2.82
C THR A 37 10.53 -1.59 1.77
N ASN A 38 11.44 -0.72 2.23
CA ASN A 38 12.42 -0.11 1.34
C ASN A 38 13.26 -1.16 0.62
N GLN A 39 13.52 -2.30 1.26
CA GLN A 39 14.29 -3.37 0.66
C GLN A 39 13.49 -4.16 -0.37
N SER A 40 12.20 -4.42 -0.09
CA SER A 40 11.39 -5.24 -0.99
C SER A 40 10.84 -4.43 -2.17
N ALA A 41 10.43 -3.19 -1.92
CA ALA A 41 9.75 -2.36 -2.93
C ALA A 41 10.60 -1.20 -3.45
N THR A 42 11.75 -0.93 -2.86
CA THR A 42 12.65 0.21 -3.05
C THR A 42 12.14 1.47 -2.35
N PRO A 43 13.08 2.34 -1.88
CA PRO A 43 12.66 3.58 -1.19
C PRO A 43 11.80 4.50 -2.04
N GLY A 44 12.10 4.62 -3.33
CA GLY A 44 11.31 5.44 -4.23
C GLY A 44 9.86 4.98 -4.34
N ASN A 45 9.65 3.67 -4.42
CA ASN A 45 8.30 3.11 -4.49
C ASN A 45 7.56 3.27 -3.16
N ILE A 46 8.26 3.12 -2.02
CA ILE A 46 7.64 3.33 -0.72
C ILE A 46 7.20 4.80 -0.57
N ASP A 47 8.04 5.75 -0.98
CA ASP A 47 7.67 7.17 -0.95
C ASP A 47 6.46 7.45 -1.84
N LYS A 48 6.41 6.84 -3.02
CA LYS A 48 5.27 6.99 -3.92
C LYS A 48 3.99 6.40 -3.31
N MET A 49 4.09 5.23 -2.68
CA MET A 49 2.96 4.62 -1.99
C MET A 49 2.42 5.52 -0.89
N LYS A 50 3.32 6.12 -0.08
CA LYS A 50 2.92 7.03 0.99
C LYS A 50 2.16 8.23 0.44
N ALA A 51 2.67 8.80 -0.65
CA ALA A 51 2.03 9.95 -1.29
C ALA A 51 0.63 9.60 -1.80
N LEU A 52 0.50 8.46 -2.50
CA LEU A 52 -0.78 8.02 -3.04
C LEU A 52 -1.78 7.65 -1.93
N ALA A 53 -1.30 7.01 -0.86
CA ALA A 53 -2.14 6.67 0.27
C ALA A 53 -2.72 7.94 0.92
N THR A 54 -1.87 8.94 1.12
CA THR A 54 -2.29 10.21 1.71
C THR A 54 -3.24 10.96 0.78
N ALA A 55 -2.99 10.91 -0.53
CA ALA A 55 -3.87 11.55 -1.51
C ALA A 55 -5.23 10.85 -1.60
N GLY A 56 -5.29 9.56 -1.31
CA GLY A 56 -6.53 8.82 -1.29
C GLY A 56 -6.97 8.28 -2.65
N LYS A 57 -6.06 8.25 -3.64
CA LYS A 57 -6.37 7.68 -4.94
C LYS A 57 -5.11 7.17 -5.64
N GLY A 58 -5.27 6.17 -6.49
CA GLY A 58 -4.19 5.64 -7.33
C GLY A 58 -3.29 4.64 -6.65
N LEU A 59 -3.43 4.38 -5.35
CA LEU A 59 -2.56 3.46 -4.63
C LEU A 59 -2.74 2.02 -5.10
N GLY A 60 -3.97 1.55 -5.23
CA GLY A 60 -4.24 0.19 -5.68
C GLY A 60 -3.68 -0.09 -7.07
N THR A 61 -3.90 0.84 -8.00
CA THR A 61 -3.38 0.72 -9.36
C THR A 61 -1.86 0.71 -9.36
N PHE A 62 -1.24 1.58 -8.57
CA PHE A 62 0.21 1.64 -8.48
C PHE A 62 0.80 0.31 -7.99
N ILE A 63 0.19 -0.28 -6.97
CA ILE A 63 0.61 -1.57 -6.43
C ILE A 63 0.45 -2.66 -7.50
N ASP A 64 -0.69 -2.72 -8.15
CA ASP A 64 -0.97 -3.75 -9.17
C ASP A 64 0.01 -3.67 -10.34
N VAL A 65 0.36 -2.47 -10.78
CA VAL A 65 1.23 -2.29 -11.95
C VAL A 65 2.70 -2.44 -11.59
N ASN A 66 3.12 -1.95 -10.43
CA ASN A 66 4.54 -1.81 -10.11
C ASN A 66 5.04 -2.73 -9.01
N LEU A 67 4.17 -3.24 -8.14
CA LEU A 67 4.58 -3.89 -6.91
C LEU A 67 3.94 -5.26 -6.69
N GLN A 68 3.48 -5.94 -7.72
CA GLN A 68 2.79 -7.23 -7.58
C GLN A 68 3.53 -8.21 -6.69
N ASP A 69 4.85 -8.35 -6.88
CA ASP A 69 5.66 -9.32 -6.14
C ASP A 69 6.72 -8.64 -5.25
N ARG A 70 6.54 -7.35 -4.97
CA ARG A 70 7.53 -6.56 -4.25
C ARG A 70 7.23 -6.40 -2.77
N PHE A 71 6.33 -7.18 -2.21
CA PHE A 71 6.07 -7.16 -0.77
C PHE A 71 7.10 -8.02 -0.03
N LEU A 72 7.37 -7.63 1.23
CA LEU A 72 8.25 -8.42 2.08
C LEU A 72 7.59 -9.74 2.47
N ARG A 73 6.32 -9.66 2.87
CA ARG A 73 5.55 -10.84 3.24
C ARG A 73 4.06 -10.52 3.23
N LYS A 74 3.26 -11.56 3.12
CA LYS A 74 1.82 -11.51 3.28
C LYS A 74 1.48 -12.03 4.67
N ILE A 75 0.84 -11.21 5.49
CA ILE A 75 0.48 -11.58 6.86
C ILE A 75 -0.81 -12.40 6.88
N ARG A 76 -1.76 -12.01 6.03
CA ARG A 76 -3.07 -12.67 5.98
C ARG A 76 -3.49 -12.94 4.57
#